data_244eb2f80725250c3e4032c22265085d
#
_entry.id   244eb2f80725250c3e4032c22265085d
#
_cell.length_a   1.000
_cell.length_b   1.000
_cell.length_c   1.000
_cell.angle_alpha   90.00
_cell.angle_beta   90.00
_cell.angle_gamma   90.00
#
_symmetry.space_group_name_H-M   'P 1'
#
loop_
_entity.id
_entity.type
_entity.pdbx_description
1 polymer ?
#
loop_
_entity_poly.entity_id
_entity_poly.type
_entity_poly.pdbx_seq_one_letter_code
_entity_poly.pdbx_strand_id
1 'polypeptide(L)'
;MSNVWLLSWNPDKWNWKEYSAWCTGTKNKEKFTESWTCRSKKPSVGDEFFLIKQGERPRGIIGHGHIVRESYIAPHYDAERAKKGDWPNHVDAEFDWLLNYETEAFLDQDILKSLFPSQQWSPQGSGIRIREEVAPQLKKLWDNMKSSEGRIPK
;
A
#
# COMPACT_ATOMS: atom_id res chain seq x y z
N MET A 1 5.90 17.68 10.09
CA MET A 1 6.19 16.91 8.87
C MET A 1 5.40 15.62 8.86
N SER A 2 4.78 15.33 7.73
CA SER A 2 4.02 14.09 7.59
C SER A 2 4.94 12.88 7.51
N ASN A 3 4.50 11.78 8.07
CA ASN A 3 5.19 10.51 7.92
C ASN A 3 4.66 9.78 6.68
N VAL A 4 5.45 8.83 6.21
CA VAL A 4 5.06 7.96 5.09
C VAL A 4 5.05 6.53 5.59
N TRP A 5 4.01 5.80 5.27
CA TRP A 5 3.77 4.46 5.78
C TRP A 5 3.79 3.43 4.66
N LEU A 6 4.19 2.22 5.00
CA LEU A 6 4.15 1.09 4.08
C LEU A 6 3.07 0.14 4.59
N LEU A 7 1.93 0.12 3.89
CA LEU A 7 0.88 -0.86 4.12
C LEU A 7 1.16 -2.05 3.21
N SER A 8 0.63 -3.21 3.55
CA SER A 8 0.89 -4.40 2.74
C SER A 8 -0.37 -5.21 2.48
N TRP A 9 -0.35 -5.90 1.35
CA TRP A 9 -1.42 -6.80 0.93
C TRP A 9 -0.82 -8.12 0.48
N ASN A 10 -1.35 -9.20 1.03
CA ASN A 10 -0.98 -10.55 0.61
C ASN A 10 -2.20 -11.21 -0.02
N PRO A 11 -2.24 -11.33 -1.36
CA PRO A 11 -3.38 -11.94 -2.05
C PRO A 11 -3.64 -13.39 -1.65
N ASP A 12 -2.63 -14.08 -1.13
CA ASP A 12 -2.79 -15.46 -0.66
C ASP A 12 -3.65 -15.53 0.59
N LYS A 13 -3.77 -14.42 1.33
CA LYS A 13 -4.49 -14.34 2.61
C LYS A 13 -5.82 -13.60 2.50
N TRP A 14 -5.94 -12.67 1.57
CA TRP A 14 -7.14 -11.87 1.42
C TRP A 14 -7.43 -11.61 -0.05
N ASN A 15 -8.61 -12.03 -0.48
CA ASN A 15 -9.10 -11.79 -1.83
C ASN A 15 -9.73 -10.40 -1.92
N TRP A 16 -9.02 -9.48 -2.51
CA TRP A 16 -9.47 -8.10 -2.69
C TRP A 16 -10.28 -8.01 -3.99
N LYS A 17 -11.57 -8.23 -3.87
CA LYS A 17 -12.47 -8.36 -5.03
C LYS A 17 -12.51 -7.11 -5.90
N GLU A 18 -12.42 -5.93 -5.29
CA GLU A 18 -12.53 -4.66 -6.00
C GLU A 18 -11.22 -4.20 -6.63
N TYR A 19 -10.12 -4.91 -6.39
CA TYR A 19 -8.78 -4.46 -6.76
C TYR A 19 -8.69 -4.03 -8.23
N SER A 20 -9.09 -4.89 -9.15
CA SER A 20 -9.00 -4.61 -10.59
C SER A 20 -9.82 -3.39 -10.99
N ALA A 21 -11.05 -3.29 -10.47
CA ALA A 21 -11.93 -2.16 -10.76
C ALA A 21 -11.34 -0.85 -10.20
N TRP A 22 -10.76 -0.90 -9.01
CA TRP A 22 -10.15 0.29 -8.40
C TRP A 22 -8.89 0.73 -9.14
N CYS A 23 -8.12 -0.22 -9.69
CA CYS A 23 -6.98 0.12 -10.54
C CYS A 23 -7.43 0.98 -11.72
N THR A 24 -8.48 0.57 -12.40
CA THR A 24 -9.06 1.33 -13.51
C THR A 24 -9.62 2.66 -13.02
N GLY A 25 -10.36 2.65 -11.92
CA GLY A 25 -10.99 3.85 -11.38
C GLY A 25 -9.99 4.94 -11.03
N THR A 26 -8.84 4.59 -10.45
CA THR A 26 -7.83 5.60 -10.09
C THR A 26 -7.25 6.29 -11.33
N LYS A 27 -7.18 5.60 -12.49
CA LYS A 27 -6.75 6.23 -13.74
C LYS A 27 -7.78 7.24 -14.24
N ASN A 28 -9.03 7.11 -13.78
CA ASN A 28 -10.12 8.04 -14.08
C ASN A 28 -10.30 9.08 -12.97
N LYS A 29 -9.27 9.27 -12.14
CA LYS A 29 -9.25 10.25 -11.05
C LYS A 29 -10.23 9.94 -9.93
N GLU A 30 -10.67 8.71 -9.82
CA GLU A 30 -11.49 8.28 -8.69
C GLU A 30 -10.59 7.89 -7.52
N LYS A 31 -11.11 8.03 -6.31
CA LYS A 31 -10.42 7.63 -5.09
C LYS A 31 -11.29 6.63 -4.35
N PHE A 32 -10.63 5.69 -3.68
CA PHE A 32 -11.33 4.60 -2.99
C PHE A 32 -10.76 4.44 -1.59
N THR A 33 -11.65 4.28 -0.63
CA THR A 33 -11.27 4.14 0.77
C THR A 33 -11.58 2.73 1.25
N GLU A 34 -10.63 2.14 1.97
CA GLU A 34 -10.78 0.82 2.57
C GLU A 34 -10.14 0.80 3.95
N SER A 35 -10.74 0.03 4.83
CA SER A 35 -10.18 -0.29 6.13
C SER A 35 -8.97 -1.21 5.91
N TRP A 36 -7.85 -0.87 6.51
CA TRP A 36 -6.59 -1.62 6.31
C TRP A 36 -5.93 -1.91 7.64
N THR A 37 -5.49 -3.14 7.85
CA THR A 37 -4.76 -3.48 9.07
C THR A 37 -3.46 -2.68 9.12
N CYS A 38 -3.11 -2.22 10.30
CA CYS A 38 -1.93 -1.39 10.49
C CYS A 38 -1.34 -1.66 11.88
N ARG A 39 -0.12 -2.19 11.93
CA ARG A 39 0.53 -2.54 13.21
C ARG A 39 0.83 -1.30 14.04
N SER A 40 1.25 -0.22 13.40
CA SER A 40 1.54 1.01 14.10
C SER A 40 0.26 1.77 14.42
N LYS A 41 0.21 2.37 15.59
CA LYS A 41 -0.87 3.27 15.99
C LYS A 41 -0.52 4.74 15.73
N LYS A 42 0.65 4.99 15.13
CA LYS A 42 1.16 6.35 14.91
C LYS A 42 0.70 7.06 13.65
N PRO A 43 0.19 6.38 12.61
CA PRO A 43 -0.28 7.12 11.44
C PRO A 43 -1.34 8.16 11.80
N SER A 44 -1.21 9.33 11.18
CA SER A 44 -2.14 10.45 11.36
C SER A 44 -2.88 10.72 10.07
N VAL A 45 -4.07 11.28 10.19
CA VAL A 45 -4.83 11.72 9.01
C VAL A 45 -3.98 12.68 8.20
N GLY A 46 -3.92 12.43 6.89
CA GLY A 46 -3.09 13.21 5.97
C GLY A 46 -1.73 12.59 5.68
N ASP A 47 -1.29 11.63 6.49
CA ASP A 47 -0.05 10.92 6.19
C ASP A 47 -0.19 10.14 4.89
N GLU A 48 0.90 10.07 4.16
CA GLU A 48 1.00 9.35 2.90
C GLU A 48 1.29 7.87 3.15
N PHE A 49 0.82 7.01 2.26
CA PHE A 49 1.22 5.60 2.32
C PHE A 49 1.50 5.06 0.92
N PHE A 50 2.32 4.02 0.91
CA PHE A 50 2.49 3.16 -0.25
C PHE A 50 2.00 1.76 0.12
N LEU A 51 1.46 1.05 -0.85
CA LEU A 51 0.99 -0.33 -0.67
C LEU A 51 1.94 -1.28 -1.36
N ILE A 52 2.51 -2.21 -0.60
CA ILE A 52 3.36 -3.25 -1.17
C ILE A 52 2.59 -4.57 -1.24
N LYS A 53 2.61 -5.19 -2.42
CA LYS A 53 2.05 -6.51 -2.61
C LYS A 53 3.07 -7.55 -2.19
N GLN A 54 2.64 -8.48 -1.35
CA GLN A 54 3.46 -9.59 -0.88
C GLN A 54 2.90 -10.93 -1.37
N GLY A 55 3.27 -12.02 -0.71
CA GLY A 55 2.81 -13.35 -1.07
C GLY A 55 3.58 -13.90 -2.26
N GLU A 56 2.89 -14.59 -3.15
CA GLU A 56 3.50 -15.11 -4.37
C GLU A 56 4.05 -13.99 -5.24
N ARG A 57 5.15 -14.28 -5.93
CA ARG A 57 5.70 -13.28 -6.88
C ARG A 57 4.71 -13.04 -8.02
N PRO A 58 4.64 -11.83 -8.59
CA PRO A 58 5.55 -10.70 -8.32
C PRO A 58 5.23 -9.98 -7.01
N ARG A 59 6.23 -9.29 -6.47
CA ARG A 59 6.11 -8.49 -5.24
C ARG A 59 6.63 -7.09 -5.49
N GLY A 60 5.98 -6.10 -4.92
CA GLY A 60 6.43 -4.72 -5.06
C GLY A 60 5.35 -3.71 -4.72
N ILE A 61 5.69 -2.45 -4.85
CA ILE A 61 4.77 -1.36 -4.56
C ILE A 61 3.83 -1.18 -5.74
N ILE A 62 2.53 -1.30 -5.44
CA ILE A 62 1.45 -1.23 -6.43
C ILE A 62 0.43 -0.14 -6.14
N GLY A 63 0.55 0.57 -5.03
CA GLY A 63 -0.45 1.56 -4.69
C GLY A 63 0.08 2.71 -3.86
N HIS A 64 -0.68 3.78 -3.84
CA HIS A 64 -0.37 5.02 -3.13
C HIS A 64 -1.66 5.68 -2.69
N GLY A 65 -1.59 6.41 -1.60
CA GLY A 65 -2.70 7.20 -1.12
C GLY A 65 -2.40 7.91 0.19
N HIS A 66 -3.45 8.24 0.92
CA HIS A 66 -3.36 8.97 2.18
C HIS A 66 -4.23 8.32 3.25
N ILE A 67 -3.81 8.45 4.50
CA ILE A 67 -4.58 8.01 5.66
C ILE A 67 -5.71 9.01 5.89
N VAL A 68 -6.94 8.51 5.95
CA VAL A 68 -8.12 9.38 6.16
C VAL A 68 -8.84 9.10 7.47
N ARG A 69 -8.49 8.05 8.18
CA ARG A 69 -8.94 7.77 9.54
C ARG A 69 -7.80 7.15 10.33
N GLU A 70 -7.55 7.72 11.50
CA GLU A 70 -6.46 7.25 12.37
C GLU A 70 -6.82 5.93 13.06
N SER A 71 -5.82 5.37 13.70
CA SER A 71 -5.85 4.10 14.41
C SER A 71 -7.18 3.79 15.11
N TYR A 72 -7.74 2.63 14.79
CA TYR A 72 -8.92 2.09 15.48
C TYR A 72 -8.88 0.57 15.47
N ILE A 73 -9.61 -0.03 16.42
CA ILE A 73 -9.68 -1.47 16.53
C ILE A 73 -10.90 -1.97 15.77
N ALA A 74 -10.73 -3.01 14.98
CA ALA A 74 -11.82 -3.61 14.21
C ALA A 74 -11.55 -5.11 14.04
N PRO A 75 -12.59 -5.92 13.77
CA PRO A 75 -12.41 -7.35 13.58
C PRO A 75 -11.47 -7.64 12.43
N HIS A 76 -10.65 -8.69 12.59
CA HIS A 76 -9.79 -9.16 11.52
C HIS A 76 -10.65 -9.55 10.31
N TYR A 77 -10.11 -9.36 9.09
CA TYR A 77 -10.82 -9.70 7.86
C TYR A 77 -11.12 -11.20 7.75
N ASP A 78 -10.35 -12.04 8.43
CA ASP A 78 -10.62 -13.48 8.54
C ASP A 78 -11.67 -13.67 9.64
N ALA A 79 -12.86 -14.15 9.26
CA ALA A 79 -13.99 -14.30 10.17
C ALA A 79 -13.68 -15.23 11.35
N GLU A 80 -12.89 -16.28 11.13
CA GLU A 80 -12.54 -17.20 12.20
C GLU A 80 -11.63 -16.54 13.22
N ARG A 81 -10.69 -15.74 12.79
CA ARG A 81 -9.81 -14.98 13.68
C ARG A 81 -10.59 -13.93 14.44
N ALA A 82 -11.52 -13.25 13.77
CA ALA A 82 -12.37 -12.24 14.40
C ALA A 82 -13.21 -12.85 15.50
N LYS A 83 -13.79 -14.03 15.28
CA LYS A 83 -14.57 -14.76 16.30
C LYS A 83 -13.75 -15.13 17.54
N LYS A 84 -12.45 -15.36 17.34
CA LYS A 84 -11.53 -15.71 18.43
C LYS A 84 -10.99 -14.47 19.15
N GLY A 85 -11.50 -13.28 18.83
CA GLY A 85 -11.09 -12.05 19.49
C GLY A 85 -9.90 -11.36 18.85
N ASP A 86 -9.50 -11.77 17.64
CA ASP A 86 -8.41 -11.11 16.93
C ASP A 86 -8.96 -9.86 16.24
N TRP A 87 -8.85 -8.74 16.95
CA TRP A 87 -9.30 -7.43 16.47
C TRP A 87 -8.09 -6.50 16.38
N PRO A 88 -7.37 -6.55 15.27
CA PRO A 88 -6.16 -5.74 15.13
C PRO A 88 -6.46 -4.27 14.94
N ASN A 89 -5.40 -3.47 15.05
CA ASN A 89 -5.46 -2.06 14.74
C ASN A 89 -5.62 -1.84 13.24
N HIS A 90 -6.43 -0.87 12.89
CA HIS A 90 -6.71 -0.49 11.50
C HIS A 90 -6.52 1.00 11.30
N VAL A 91 -6.37 1.39 10.05
CA VAL A 91 -6.53 2.77 9.58
C VAL A 91 -7.47 2.72 8.38
N ASP A 92 -8.04 3.86 7.99
CA ASP A 92 -8.71 3.93 6.70
C ASP A 92 -7.75 4.54 5.71
N ALA A 93 -7.54 3.82 4.62
CA ALA A 93 -6.60 4.16 3.56
C ALA A 93 -7.38 4.59 2.32
N GLU A 94 -7.14 5.82 1.86
CA GLU A 94 -7.74 6.32 0.63
C GLU A 94 -6.72 6.19 -0.48
N PHE A 95 -7.00 5.33 -1.45
CA PHE A 95 -6.14 5.09 -2.60
C PHE A 95 -6.40 6.12 -3.69
N ASP A 96 -5.34 6.75 -4.18
CA ASP A 96 -5.41 7.68 -5.31
C ASP A 96 -4.76 7.12 -6.57
N TRP A 97 -3.99 6.04 -6.45
CA TRP A 97 -3.37 5.38 -7.60
C TRP A 97 -3.09 3.91 -7.26
N LEU A 98 -3.65 3.02 -8.07
CA LEU A 98 -3.40 1.59 -7.96
C LEU A 98 -2.95 1.05 -9.30
N LEU A 99 -1.92 0.22 -9.27
CA LEU A 99 -1.40 -0.47 -10.45
C LEU A 99 -1.86 -1.92 -10.40
N ASN A 100 -2.35 -2.41 -11.52
CA ASN A 100 -2.70 -3.82 -11.64
C ASN A 100 -1.42 -4.59 -11.93
N TYR A 101 -0.94 -5.34 -10.95
CA TYR A 101 0.37 -6.01 -11.05
C TYR A 101 0.40 -7.08 -12.15
N GLU A 102 -0.76 -7.50 -12.64
CA GLU A 102 -0.82 -8.50 -13.72
C GLU A 102 -0.67 -7.89 -15.10
N THR A 103 -0.96 -6.60 -15.24
CA THR A 103 -1.03 -5.95 -16.55
C THR A 103 -0.21 -4.66 -16.66
N GLU A 104 0.22 -4.10 -15.53
CA GLU A 104 0.92 -2.81 -15.51
C GLU A 104 2.28 -2.93 -14.84
N ALA A 105 3.19 -2.03 -15.19
CA ALA A 105 4.47 -1.92 -14.49
C ALA A 105 4.27 -1.39 -13.07
N PHE A 106 5.12 -1.81 -12.16
CA PHE A 106 5.09 -1.37 -10.76
C PHE A 106 6.52 -1.39 -10.20
N LEU A 107 6.69 -0.92 -8.97
CA LEU A 107 8.03 -0.86 -8.37
C LEU A 107 8.37 -2.23 -7.74
N ASP A 108 9.17 -3.00 -8.46
CA ASP A 108 9.57 -4.34 -8.05
C ASP A 108 10.34 -4.34 -6.72
N GLN A 109 10.01 -5.30 -5.85
CA GLN A 109 10.62 -5.43 -4.53
C GLN A 109 12.14 -5.58 -4.58
N ASP A 110 12.66 -6.35 -5.53
CA ASP A 110 14.12 -6.57 -5.63
C ASP A 110 14.84 -5.28 -6.00
N ILE A 111 14.22 -4.46 -6.83
CA ILE A 111 14.76 -3.14 -7.18
C ILE A 111 14.74 -2.24 -5.95
N LEU A 112 13.66 -2.26 -5.19
CA LEU A 112 13.57 -1.46 -3.96
C LEU A 112 14.63 -1.86 -2.94
N LYS A 113 14.87 -3.15 -2.79
CA LYS A 113 15.92 -3.66 -1.89
C LYS A 113 17.31 -3.22 -2.32
N SER A 114 17.54 -3.17 -3.62
CA SER A 114 18.80 -2.73 -4.19
C SER A 114 19.03 -1.23 -4.02
N LEU A 115 17.99 -0.43 -4.28
CA LEU A 115 18.08 1.04 -4.18
C LEU A 115 18.07 1.54 -2.75
N PHE A 116 17.30 0.91 -1.89
CA PHE A 116 17.07 1.37 -0.51
C PHE A 116 17.27 0.21 0.47
N PRO A 117 18.52 -0.28 0.63
CA PRO A 117 18.76 -1.46 1.48
C PRO A 117 18.50 -1.24 2.96
N SER A 118 18.44 0.01 3.41
CA SER A 118 18.17 0.31 4.83
C SER A 118 16.68 0.15 5.20
N GLN A 119 15.80 0.09 4.21
CA GLN A 119 14.36 -0.01 4.46
C GLN A 119 13.91 -1.47 4.43
N GLN A 120 12.99 -1.82 5.34
CA GLN A 120 12.33 -3.12 5.32
C GLN A 120 11.29 -3.15 4.20
N TRP A 121 11.47 -4.06 3.24
CA TRP A 121 10.56 -4.24 2.10
C TRP A 121 9.77 -5.56 2.16
N SER A 122 9.97 -6.33 3.22
CA SER A 122 9.24 -7.59 3.44
C SER A 122 8.70 -7.63 4.86
N PRO A 123 7.87 -6.63 5.26
CA PRO A 123 7.38 -6.61 6.63
C PRO A 123 6.44 -7.78 6.87
N GLN A 124 6.47 -8.33 8.08
CA GLN A 124 5.58 -9.42 8.47
C GLN A 124 4.13 -8.96 8.63
N GLY A 125 3.93 -7.68 8.89
CA GLY A 125 2.60 -7.10 9.03
C GLY A 125 2.52 -5.75 8.36
N SER A 126 1.30 -5.36 8.01
CA SER A 126 1.02 -4.07 7.38
C SER A 126 1.23 -2.94 8.39
N GLY A 127 1.76 -1.81 7.92
CA GLY A 127 1.84 -0.59 8.73
C GLY A 127 3.17 -0.36 9.39
N ILE A 128 4.26 -0.38 8.63
CA ILE A 128 5.57 0.07 9.12
C ILE A 128 5.86 1.45 8.54
N ARG A 129 6.72 2.19 9.22
CA ARG A 129 7.14 3.51 8.74
C ARG A 129 8.19 3.38 7.65
N ILE A 130 8.08 4.19 6.61
CA ILE A 130 9.15 4.34 5.62
C ILE A 130 10.14 5.35 6.18
N ARG A 131 11.42 4.99 6.15
CA ARG A 131 12.49 5.80 6.72
C ARG A 131 12.55 7.18 6.08
N GLU A 132 12.88 8.18 6.87
CA GLU A 132 12.91 9.57 6.41
C GLU A 132 13.83 9.79 5.21
N GLU A 133 14.97 9.09 5.20
CA GLU A 133 15.93 9.22 4.10
C GLU A 133 15.46 8.52 2.83
N VAL A 134 14.53 7.59 2.95
CA VAL A 134 13.99 6.81 1.82
C VAL A 134 12.76 7.48 1.20
N ALA A 135 11.89 8.01 2.02
CA ALA A 135 10.56 8.47 1.59
C ALA A 135 10.59 9.49 0.43
N PRO A 136 11.42 10.55 0.46
CA PRO A 136 11.44 11.49 -0.68
C PRO A 136 11.92 10.85 -1.98
N GLN A 137 12.91 9.96 -1.90
CA GLN A 137 13.45 9.28 -3.07
C GLN A 137 12.44 8.28 -3.63
N LEU A 138 11.74 7.58 -2.75
CA LEU A 138 10.68 6.65 -3.15
C LEU A 138 9.54 7.40 -3.85
N LYS A 139 9.14 8.53 -3.30
CA LYS A 139 8.08 9.36 -3.88
C LYS A 139 8.46 9.80 -5.29
N LYS A 140 9.70 10.24 -5.46
CA LYS A 140 10.20 10.67 -6.77
C LYS A 140 10.18 9.52 -7.76
N LEU A 141 10.62 8.34 -7.33
CA LEU A 141 10.64 7.15 -8.18
C LEU A 141 9.21 6.77 -8.59
N TRP A 142 8.28 6.83 -7.66
CA TRP A 142 6.86 6.55 -7.89
C TRP A 142 6.26 7.54 -8.89
N ASP A 143 6.50 8.84 -8.68
CA ASP A 143 5.96 9.89 -9.55
C ASP A 143 6.52 9.77 -10.96
N ASN A 144 7.79 9.45 -11.09
CA ASN A 144 8.43 9.24 -12.41
C ASN A 144 7.79 8.05 -13.12
N MET A 145 7.54 6.98 -12.42
CA MET A 145 6.89 5.81 -13.01
C MET A 145 5.47 6.12 -13.47
N LYS A 146 4.70 6.83 -12.67
CA LYS A 146 3.35 7.27 -13.04
C LYS A 146 3.37 8.12 -14.32
N SER A 147 4.28 9.08 -14.37
CA SER A 147 4.41 9.96 -15.51
C SER A 147 4.79 9.20 -16.79
N SER A 148 5.76 8.28 -16.67
CA SER A 148 6.21 7.44 -17.77
C SER A 148 5.07 6.59 -18.32
N GLU A 149 4.31 5.98 -17.44
CA GLU A 149 3.19 5.14 -17.85
C GLU A 149 2.12 5.95 -18.58
N GLY A 150 1.85 7.16 -18.10
CA GLY A 150 0.90 8.05 -18.73
C GLY A 150 1.38 8.59 -20.09
N ARG A 151 2.68 8.49 -20.38
CA ARG A 151 3.28 9.03 -21.61
C ARG A 151 3.51 7.97 -22.67
N ILE A 152 3.57 6.72 -22.29
CA ILE A 152 3.90 5.66 -23.25
C ILE A 152 2.80 5.53 -24.27
N PRO A 153 3.10 5.76 -25.57
CA PRO A 153 2.11 5.54 -26.62
C PRO A 153 1.78 4.05 -26.69
N LYS A 154 0.55 3.75 -26.85
CA LYS A 154 0.11 2.36 -26.93
C LYS A 154 -0.10 1.93 -28.37
#